data_7e1ad24ee8adb1ad97ab7d56d1226eff
#
_entry.id   7e1ad24ee8adb1ad97ab7d56d1226eff
#
_cell.length_a   1.000
_cell.length_b   1.000
_cell.length_c   1.000
_cell.angle_alpha   90.00
_cell.angle_beta   90.00
_cell.angle_gamma   90.00
#
_symmetry.space_group_name_H-M   'P 1'
#
loop_
_entity.id
_entity.type
_entity.pdbx_description
1 polymer ?
#
loop_
_entity_poly.entity_id
_entity_poly.type
_entity_poly.pdbx_seq_one_letter_code
_entity_poly.pdbx_strand_id
1 'polypeptide(L)'
;PSVDWVVLKLNAQILCDYSCAYCWTNAGDTSMYNTPLEERMGTAAFLELFEDRPLFPKRNALNIPDWFPTNPQAEVLVFGSISINYIENVYFENYNSLFKHKNIIPTGISYNIKTEVFKYRKDWSFW
;
A
#
# COMPACT_ATOMS: atom_id res chain seq x y z
N PRO A 1 5.96 25.23 -3.70
CA PRO A 1 7.04 24.23 -3.75
C PRO A 1 6.43 22.89 -4.13
N SER A 2 6.96 22.24 -5.16
CA SER A 2 6.57 20.89 -5.52
C SER A 2 6.96 19.93 -4.40
N VAL A 3 6.00 19.15 -3.92
CA VAL A 3 6.28 18.09 -2.94
C VAL A 3 6.81 16.90 -3.72
N ASP A 4 8.04 16.47 -3.44
CA ASP A 4 8.59 15.24 -3.98
C ASP A 4 8.12 14.05 -3.13
N TRP A 5 7.50 13.06 -3.77
CA TRP A 5 7.07 11.83 -3.13
C TRP A 5 8.09 10.72 -3.36
N VAL A 6 8.20 9.83 -2.39
CA VAL A 6 8.90 8.55 -2.52
C VAL A 6 7.95 7.42 -2.15
N VAL A 7 8.15 6.25 -2.74
CA VAL A 7 7.43 5.03 -2.37
C VAL A 7 8.41 4.06 -1.75
N LEU A 8 8.14 3.60 -0.54
CA LEU A 8 8.95 2.59 0.15
C LEU A 8 8.36 1.20 -0.12
N LYS A 9 9.17 0.30 -0.67
CA LYS A 9 8.84 -1.12 -0.71
C LYS A 9 9.25 -1.75 0.61
N LEU A 10 8.30 -2.30 1.34
CA LEU A 10 8.52 -2.98 2.60
C LEU A 10 8.51 -4.50 2.43
N ASN A 11 9.28 -5.20 3.25
CA ASN A 11 9.22 -6.65 3.35
C ASN A 11 7.87 -7.07 3.93
N ALA A 12 7.21 -8.03 3.30
CA ALA A 12 5.89 -8.52 3.70
C ALA A 12 5.88 -9.17 5.10
N GLN A 13 7.05 -9.56 5.63
CA GLN A 13 7.18 -10.09 7.01
C GLN A 13 6.66 -9.11 8.06
N ILE A 14 6.60 -7.81 7.74
CA ILE A 14 6.00 -6.79 8.61
C ILE A 14 4.56 -7.14 9.03
N LEU A 15 3.80 -7.81 8.16
CA LEU A 15 2.41 -8.23 8.44
C LEU A 15 2.33 -9.33 9.49
N CYS A 16 3.43 -10.06 9.73
CA CYS A 16 3.53 -11.09 10.76
C CYS A 16 4.16 -10.56 12.05
N ASP A 17 5.08 -9.60 11.94
CA ASP A 17 5.89 -9.13 13.07
C ASP A 17 5.23 -7.97 13.83
N TYR A 18 4.26 -7.29 13.21
CA TYR A 18 3.54 -6.16 13.79
C TYR A 18 2.04 -6.46 13.91
N SER A 19 1.39 -5.79 14.85
CA SER A 19 -0.06 -5.71 14.86
C SER A 19 -0.53 -4.84 13.70
N CYS A 20 -1.41 -5.38 12.86
CA CYS A 20 -1.92 -4.71 11.67
C CYS A 20 -3.45 -4.72 11.65
N ALA A 21 -4.03 -3.64 11.13
CA ALA A 21 -5.43 -3.59 10.74
C ALA A 21 -5.54 -3.46 9.22
N TYR A 22 -6.46 -4.19 8.63
CA TYR A 22 -6.66 -4.29 7.18
C TYR A 22 -7.94 -3.55 6.80
N CYS A 23 -7.84 -2.63 5.88
CA CYS A 23 -8.95 -1.82 5.39
C CYS A 23 -9.13 -2.11 3.90
N TRP A 24 -10.28 -2.68 3.53
CA TRP A 24 -10.56 -3.01 2.13
C TRP A 24 -10.73 -1.78 1.24
N THR A 25 -10.89 -0.60 1.85
CA THR A 25 -10.87 0.73 1.22
C THR A 25 -10.07 1.69 2.08
N ASN A 26 -10.06 2.98 1.76
CA ASN A 26 -9.40 4.01 2.57
C ASN A 26 -9.84 3.93 4.04
N ALA A 27 -8.89 3.96 4.97
CA ALA A 27 -9.18 3.85 6.40
C ALA A 27 -10.07 4.98 6.94
N GLY A 28 -10.12 6.13 6.27
CA GLY A 28 -11.00 7.25 6.58
C GLY A 28 -12.41 7.14 5.98
N ASP A 29 -12.67 6.11 5.16
CA ASP A 29 -14.02 5.87 4.62
C ASP A 29 -15.00 5.51 5.75
N THR A 30 -16.25 5.94 5.61
CA THR A 30 -17.30 5.71 6.62
C THR A 30 -17.49 4.23 6.95
N SER A 31 -17.37 3.34 5.95
CA SER A 31 -17.46 1.89 6.17
C SER A 31 -16.34 1.35 7.06
N MET A 32 -15.12 1.88 6.89
CA MET A 32 -13.97 1.49 7.70
C MET A 32 -14.01 2.16 9.08
N TYR A 33 -14.37 3.43 9.13
CA TYR A 33 -14.48 4.16 10.40
C TYR A 33 -15.48 3.52 11.37
N ASN A 34 -16.62 3.03 10.87
CA ASN A 34 -17.66 2.40 11.66
C ASN A 34 -17.41 0.91 11.96
N THR A 35 -16.39 0.28 11.35
CA THR A 35 -16.03 -1.10 11.63
C THR A 35 -15.09 -1.14 12.84
N PRO A 36 -15.42 -1.91 13.91
CA PRO A 36 -14.55 -2.06 15.08
C PRO A 36 -13.14 -2.51 14.68
N LEU A 37 -12.13 -2.05 15.43
CA LEU A 37 -10.72 -2.35 15.14
C LEU A 37 -10.45 -3.86 15.14
N GLU A 38 -11.03 -4.57 16.07
CA GLU A 38 -10.88 -6.03 16.24
C GLU A 38 -11.35 -6.80 15.00
N GLU A 39 -12.39 -6.33 14.33
CA GLU A 39 -12.92 -6.93 13.10
C GLU A 39 -12.02 -6.67 11.88
N ARG A 40 -11.15 -5.68 11.97
CA ARG A 40 -10.18 -5.33 10.93
C ARG A 40 -8.82 -6.00 11.12
N MET A 41 -8.66 -6.85 12.13
CA MET A 41 -7.40 -7.53 12.45
C MET A 41 -7.48 -9.03 12.13
N GLY A 42 -6.31 -9.64 11.93
CA GLY A 42 -6.18 -11.07 11.69
C GLY A 42 -6.41 -11.51 10.26
N THR A 43 -6.33 -12.82 10.04
CA THR A 43 -6.31 -13.43 8.70
C THR A 43 -7.60 -13.19 7.91
N ALA A 44 -8.76 -13.25 8.57
CA ALA A 44 -10.04 -13.02 7.89
C ALA A 44 -10.10 -11.59 7.29
N ALA A 45 -9.74 -10.58 8.08
CA ALA A 45 -9.69 -9.20 7.61
C ALA A 45 -8.64 -8.97 6.50
N PHE A 46 -7.49 -9.66 6.57
CA PHE A 46 -6.51 -9.66 5.49
C PHE A 46 -7.09 -10.22 4.18
N LEU A 47 -7.80 -11.33 4.23
CA LEU A 47 -8.41 -11.96 3.06
C LEU A 47 -9.50 -11.10 2.43
N GLU A 48 -10.22 -10.31 3.20
CA GLU A 48 -11.22 -9.37 2.70
C GLU A 48 -10.65 -8.32 1.72
N LEU A 49 -9.34 -8.03 1.78
CA LEU A 49 -8.69 -7.13 0.81
C LEU A 49 -8.80 -7.65 -0.64
N PHE A 50 -8.96 -8.98 -0.79
CA PHE A 50 -8.95 -9.67 -2.09
C PHE A 50 -10.34 -10.17 -2.51
N GLU A 51 -11.37 -9.88 -1.76
CA GLU A 51 -12.74 -10.30 -2.06
C GLU A 51 -13.44 -9.35 -3.03
N ASP A 52 -14.43 -9.89 -3.76
CA ASP A 52 -15.35 -9.09 -4.56
C ASP A 52 -16.24 -8.24 -3.64
N ARG A 53 -16.53 -7.02 -4.08
CA ARG A 53 -17.43 -6.11 -3.35
C ARG A 53 -18.75 -5.91 -4.09
N PRO A 54 -19.88 -5.86 -3.37
CA PRO A 54 -21.16 -5.49 -3.96
C PRO A 54 -21.06 -4.12 -4.64
N LEU A 55 -21.73 -3.96 -5.78
CA LEU A 55 -21.80 -2.71 -6.56
C LEU A 55 -20.51 -2.28 -7.26
N PHE A 56 -19.41 -3.01 -7.09
CA PHE A 56 -18.15 -2.77 -7.78
C PHE A 56 -17.84 -3.88 -8.79
N PRO A 57 -16.99 -3.62 -9.81
CA PRO A 57 -16.55 -4.66 -10.72
C PRO A 57 -15.86 -5.80 -9.99
N LYS A 58 -16.14 -7.03 -10.43
CA LYS A 58 -15.50 -8.22 -9.86
C LYS A 58 -14.04 -8.34 -10.29
N ARG A 59 -13.20 -8.95 -9.45
CA ARG A 59 -11.77 -9.15 -9.70
C ARG A 59 -11.47 -9.74 -11.07
N ASN A 60 -12.23 -10.75 -11.49
CA ASN A 60 -12.05 -11.39 -12.80
C ASN A 60 -12.29 -10.43 -13.98
N ALA A 61 -13.16 -9.44 -13.82
CA ALA A 61 -13.42 -8.41 -14.82
C ALA A 61 -12.37 -7.29 -14.81
N LEU A 62 -11.70 -7.05 -13.65
CA LEU A 62 -10.68 -6.03 -13.50
C LEU A 62 -9.34 -6.43 -14.13
N ASN A 63 -9.11 -7.73 -14.37
CA ASN A 63 -7.85 -8.27 -14.91
C ASN A 63 -6.61 -7.78 -14.14
N ILE A 64 -6.70 -7.80 -12.82
CA ILE A 64 -5.61 -7.42 -11.90
C ILE A 64 -4.87 -8.67 -11.38
N PRO A 65 -3.57 -8.58 -11.04
CA PRO A 65 -2.83 -9.68 -10.42
C PRO A 65 -3.48 -10.17 -9.13
N ASP A 66 -3.36 -11.46 -8.83
CA ASP A 66 -3.96 -12.07 -7.63
C ASP A 66 -3.48 -11.45 -6.32
N TRP A 67 -2.23 -10.97 -6.30
CA TRP A 67 -1.63 -10.29 -5.14
C TRP A 67 -2.01 -8.81 -4.99
N PHE A 68 -2.79 -8.25 -5.90
CA PHE A 68 -3.32 -6.90 -5.74
C PHE A 68 -4.62 -6.94 -4.94
N PRO A 69 -4.82 -6.02 -3.99
CA PRO A 69 -6.13 -5.89 -3.35
C PRO A 69 -7.19 -5.53 -4.39
N THR A 70 -8.43 -5.96 -4.15
CA THR A 70 -9.53 -5.69 -5.07
C THR A 70 -9.74 -4.20 -5.26
N ASN A 71 -9.82 -3.45 -4.16
CA ASN A 71 -9.90 -1.99 -4.18
C ASN A 71 -8.49 -1.36 -4.18
N PRO A 72 -8.19 -0.45 -5.14
CA PRO A 72 -6.90 0.25 -5.15
C PRO A 72 -6.69 1.20 -3.97
N GLN A 73 -7.73 1.53 -3.22
CA GLN A 73 -7.67 2.33 -2.00
C GLN A 73 -7.50 1.48 -0.73
N ALA A 74 -7.34 0.15 -0.86
CA ALA A 74 -7.11 -0.71 0.29
C ALA A 74 -5.83 -0.31 1.04
N GLU A 75 -5.90 -0.33 2.37
CA GLU A 75 -4.81 0.09 3.24
C GLU A 75 -4.52 -0.94 4.31
N VAL A 76 -3.26 -1.01 4.72
CA VAL A 76 -2.84 -1.74 5.93
C VAL A 76 -2.29 -0.74 6.93
N LEU A 77 -2.92 -0.64 8.08
CA LEU A 77 -2.46 0.16 9.20
C LEU A 77 -1.53 -0.68 10.07
N VAL A 78 -0.27 -0.29 10.15
CA VAL A 78 0.73 -0.95 11.00
C VAL A 78 0.86 -0.17 12.30
N PHE A 79 0.69 -0.82 13.44
CA PHE A 79 0.77 -0.16 14.74
C PHE A 79 2.21 -0.13 15.26
N GLY A 80 2.67 1.07 15.62
CA GLY A 80 4.01 1.32 16.13
C GLY A 80 4.98 1.84 15.08
N SER A 81 6.23 2.00 15.49
CA SER A 81 7.31 2.48 14.61
C SER A 81 7.87 1.33 13.78
N ILE A 82 7.87 1.49 12.47
CA ILE A 82 8.43 0.49 11.56
C ILE A 82 9.96 0.65 11.52
N SER A 83 10.69 -0.45 11.78
CA SER A 83 12.15 -0.47 11.64
C SER A 83 12.56 -0.30 10.18
N ILE A 84 13.66 0.42 9.95
CA ILE A 84 14.24 0.59 8.61
C ILE A 84 14.68 -0.75 7.98
N ASN A 85 14.89 -1.79 8.79
CA ASN A 85 15.26 -3.13 8.32
C ASN A 85 14.18 -3.79 7.47
N TYR A 86 12.92 -3.29 7.54
CA TYR A 86 11.85 -3.76 6.66
C TYR A 86 11.82 -3.06 5.30
N ILE A 87 12.62 -1.99 5.10
CA ILE A 87 12.68 -1.28 3.83
C ILE A 87 13.56 -2.08 2.86
N GLU A 88 12.96 -2.64 1.82
CA GLU A 88 13.69 -3.35 0.76
C GLU A 88 14.17 -2.42 -0.34
N ASN A 89 13.38 -1.39 -0.65
CA ASN A 89 13.69 -0.45 -1.73
C ASN A 89 13.02 0.91 -1.52
N VAL A 90 13.65 1.95 -2.05
CA VAL A 90 13.08 3.29 -2.15
C VAL A 90 12.87 3.61 -3.62
N TYR A 91 11.63 3.85 -4.03
CA TYR A 91 11.30 4.20 -5.39
C TYR A 91 11.13 5.71 -5.55
N PHE A 92 11.77 6.25 -6.58
CA PHE A 92 11.62 7.63 -7.04
C PHE A 92 10.83 7.66 -8.34
N GLU A 93 10.06 8.72 -8.54
CA GLU A 93 9.27 8.88 -9.76
C GLU A 93 10.16 9.16 -10.98
N ASN A 94 11.21 9.97 -10.80
CA ASN A 94 12.08 10.43 -11.87
C ASN A 94 13.50 10.76 -11.38
N TYR A 95 14.39 11.07 -12.31
CA TYR A 95 15.80 11.40 -12.04
C TYR A 95 15.98 12.65 -11.16
N ASN A 96 15.16 13.68 -11.34
CA ASN A 96 15.30 14.92 -10.58
C ASN A 96 15.05 14.68 -9.09
N SER A 97 13.98 13.93 -8.77
CA SER A 97 13.64 13.54 -7.41
C SER A 97 14.74 12.66 -6.79
N LEU A 98 15.24 11.68 -7.56
CA LEU A 98 16.34 10.82 -7.12
C LEU A 98 17.60 11.64 -6.81
N PHE A 99 18.06 12.50 -7.72
CA PHE A 99 19.27 13.31 -7.54
C PHE A 99 19.18 14.22 -6.32
N LYS A 100 18.01 14.78 -6.07
CA LYS A 100 17.76 15.70 -4.95
C LYS A 100 17.82 14.98 -3.60
N HIS A 101 17.39 13.71 -3.52
CA HIS A 101 17.14 13.04 -2.26
C HIS A 101 17.98 11.78 -1.99
N LYS A 102 18.71 11.24 -2.95
CA LYS A 102 19.48 9.99 -2.78
C LYS A 102 20.44 9.99 -1.61
N ASN A 103 20.98 11.14 -1.25
CA ASN A 103 21.99 11.26 -0.18
C ASN A 103 21.41 11.11 1.24
N ILE A 104 20.09 11.18 1.40
CA ILE A 104 19.42 10.96 2.69
C ILE A 104 19.02 9.51 2.90
N ILE A 105 19.19 8.65 1.90
CA ILE A 105 18.88 7.22 2.02
C ILE A 105 19.98 6.54 2.82
N PRO A 106 19.64 5.80 3.88
CA PRO A 106 20.63 5.08 4.68
C PRO A 106 21.44 4.09 3.85
N THR A 107 22.72 3.95 4.19
CA THR A 107 23.61 2.96 3.56
C THR A 107 23.02 1.55 3.69
N GLY A 108 23.08 0.78 2.60
CA GLY A 108 22.55 -0.59 2.56
C GLY A 108 21.11 -0.70 2.09
N ILE A 109 20.37 0.41 1.94
CA ILE A 109 19.02 0.40 1.34
C ILE A 109 19.13 0.66 -0.15
N SER A 110 18.56 -0.23 -0.96
CA SER A 110 18.48 -0.07 -2.40
C SER A 110 17.50 1.03 -2.80
N TYR A 111 17.79 1.73 -3.90
CA TYR A 111 16.90 2.72 -4.46
C TYR A 111 16.97 2.73 -5.99
N ASN A 112 15.87 3.06 -6.64
CA ASN A 112 15.80 3.19 -8.09
C ASN A 112 14.59 4.03 -8.54
N ILE A 113 14.51 4.29 -9.84
CA ILE A 113 13.37 4.95 -10.46
C ILE A 113 12.35 3.88 -10.83
N LYS A 114 11.08 4.10 -10.44
CA LYS A 114 9.96 3.23 -10.79
C LYS A 114 8.69 4.06 -10.96
N THR A 115 8.59 4.74 -12.08
CA THR A 115 7.52 5.72 -12.38
C THR A 115 6.10 5.12 -12.26
N GLU A 116 5.92 3.83 -12.56
CA GLU A 116 4.63 3.17 -12.55
C GLU A 116 3.98 3.08 -11.16
N VAL A 117 4.76 3.08 -10.06
CA VAL A 117 4.20 3.04 -8.70
C VAL A 117 3.61 4.37 -8.25
N PHE A 118 3.84 5.44 -9.01
CA PHE A 118 3.27 6.77 -8.76
C PHE A 118 2.02 7.05 -9.60
N LYS A 119 1.59 6.10 -10.41
CA LYS A 119 0.39 6.22 -11.24
C LYS A 119 -0.79 5.54 -10.57
N TYR A 120 -1.98 6.08 -10.80
CA TYR A 120 -3.21 5.40 -10.44
C TYR A 120 -3.31 4.04 -11.14
N ARG A 121 -3.83 3.07 -10.44
CA ARG A 121 -4.21 1.78 -11.02
C ARG A 121 -5.26 2.01 -12.12
N LYS A 122 -5.22 1.22 -13.21
CA LYS A 122 -6.08 1.42 -14.40
C LYS A 122 -7.58 1.38 -14.10
N ASP A 123 -7.97 0.65 -13.07
CA ASP A 123 -9.34 0.49 -12.61
C ASP A 123 -9.77 1.54 -11.57
N TRP A 124 -8.93 2.53 -11.29
CA TRP A 124 -9.21 3.58 -10.29
C TRP A 124 -10.56 4.27 -10.49
N SER A 125 -11.00 4.43 -11.74
CA SER A 125 -12.25 5.12 -12.06
C SER A 125 -13.52 4.39 -11.61
N PHE A 126 -13.41 3.14 -11.16
CA PHE A 126 -14.55 2.35 -10.66
C PHE A 126 -14.74 2.46 -9.14
N TRP A 127 -13.82 3.16 -8.43
CA TRP A 127 -13.75 3.18 -6.95
C TRP A 127 -13.98 4.58 -6.34
#